data_62747320c816b0596f9a2bd4c7b85944
#
_entry.id   62747320c816b0596f9a2bd4c7b85944
#
_cell.length_a   1.000
_cell.length_b   1.000
_cell.length_c   1.000
_cell.angle_alpha   90.00
_cell.angle_beta   90.00
_cell.angle_gamma   90.00
#
_symmetry.space_group_name_H-M   'P 1'
#
loop_
_entity.id
_entity.type
_entity.pdbx_description
1 polymer ?
#
loop_
_entity_poly.entity_id
_entity_poly.type
_entity_poly.pdbx_seq_one_letter_code
_entity_poly.pdbx_strand_id
1 'polypeptide(L)'
;MRFRIDAARAAREGEKLLTDGDGDATQVPVCHARGDSNAMRVFFREVVTAARGKLTSEERKSLPAVLFLQGGPGFECAGPLEASGWLGEMVKEHRVFLMDQRGTGRSDSEIVHPTLNRDASGHPLSYPRHWTDKNTSPAKAWAVHLKNFRADSIVKDAELFRKTVLGEDVKWTLLGQSFGGFCITTYLSFAPEGVKEALLTGGLPPLIDEPASALNAYRKLFERVQTQNRKYFERFPYDVDRLYALYVQLQNEGPRILPGGGLLTVPLVRALGFSNLGTAQGMERLHYIMQYVEIHYADEEIVGAHLPHKFLIEVENSFRHFETNPLYAVLHEAIYCNGACAIGAADQVWLERVGEDLYSAFGEPESDDSLRRAFTGECVYSSFFEDIPSLRPFKAIVQELKKDKDWPKLYDTAQLAKNNTVPVACASYVEDMFVDFDLASETAAKIRGARVWSTSEYMHSGIREDGARIVQKLLSFVRDEDPIR
;
A
#
# COMPACT_ATOMS: atom_id res chain seq x y z
N MET A 1 -27.66 9.69 9.30
CA MET A 1 -26.69 10.31 10.22
C MET A 1 -25.96 11.40 9.42
N ARG A 2 -26.01 12.66 9.83
CA ARG A 2 -25.29 13.73 9.13
C ARG A 2 -23.92 13.90 9.80
N PHE A 3 -22.85 13.82 9.04
CA PHE A 3 -21.51 14.21 9.48
C PHE A 3 -21.35 15.72 9.43
N ARG A 4 -20.66 16.24 10.39
CA ARG A 4 -19.90 17.44 10.20
C ARG A 4 -18.44 17.02 10.04
N ILE A 5 -17.97 17.05 8.81
CA ILE A 5 -16.55 17.16 8.54
C ILE A 5 -16.25 18.61 8.83
N ASP A 6 -15.72 18.91 9.99
CA ASP A 6 -15.13 20.21 10.21
C ASP A 6 -13.74 20.24 9.55
N ALA A 7 -13.75 20.02 8.21
CA ALA A 7 -12.55 20.02 7.41
C ALA A 7 -11.81 21.39 7.55
N ALA A 8 -12.58 22.48 7.78
CA ALA A 8 -11.98 23.78 7.98
C ALA A 8 -11.39 23.95 9.39
N ARG A 9 -11.86 23.21 10.39
CA ARG A 9 -11.33 23.26 11.74
C ARG A 9 -10.28 22.17 11.98
N ALA A 10 -10.47 20.99 11.49
CA ALA A 10 -9.44 19.94 11.48
C ALA A 10 -8.25 20.35 10.60
N ALA A 11 -8.51 20.99 9.43
CA ALA A 11 -7.45 21.62 8.65
C ALA A 11 -6.82 22.79 9.40
N ARG A 12 -7.58 23.63 10.09
CA ARG A 12 -7.02 24.73 10.89
C ARG A 12 -6.34 24.26 12.17
N GLU A 13 -6.87 23.28 12.88
CA GLU A 13 -6.18 22.68 14.02
C GLU A 13 -5.01 21.81 13.53
N GLY A 14 -5.14 21.06 12.44
CA GLY A 14 -4.05 20.38 11.77
C GLY A 14 -3.06 21.36 11.14
N GLU A 15 -3.51 22.40 10.43
CA GLU A 15 -2.65 23.46 9.90
C GLU A 15 -2.11 24.35 11.01
N LYS A 16 -2.86 24.60 12.07
CA LYS A 16 -2.38 25.34 13.23
C LYS A 16 -1.32 24.56 13.99
N LEU A 17 -1.49 23.24 14.08
CA LEU A 17 -0.50 22.31 14.62
C LEU A 17 0.69 22.09 13.67
N LEU A 18 0.51 22.37 12.37
CA LEU A 18 1.51 22.18 11.33
C LEU A 18 2.12 23.51 10.83
N THR A 19 1.54 24.67 11.15
CA THR A 19 1.94 25.97 10.58
C THR A 19 2.18 27.10 11.56
N ASP A 20 1.71 27.00 12.80
CA ASP A 20 1.99 28.06 13.80
C ASP A 20 3.37 27.85 14.42
N GLY A 21 4.28 28.76 14.13
CA GLY A 21 5.66 28.78 14.57
C GLY A 21 5.90 29.02 16.07
N ASP A 22 4.90 28.80 16.92
CA ASP A 22 5.02 28.92 18.39
C ASP A 22 5.36 27.60 19.10
N GLY A 23 5.68 26.58 18.35
CA GLY A 23 6.15 25.35 18.93
C GLY A 23 6.39 24.29 17.85
N ASP A 24 7.57 23.76 17.84
CA ASP A 24 8.02 22.66 16.96
C ASP A 24 7.15 21.39 17.01
N ALA A 25 6.06 21.42 17.73
CA ALA A 25 5.17 20.29 17.99
C ALA A 25 4.40 19.80 16.75
N THR A 26 4.40 20.57 15.69
CA THR A 26 3.59 20.32 14.48
C THR A 26 4.41 19.88 13.27
N GLN A 27 5.70 19.91 13.41
CA GLN A 27 6.63 19.45 12.40
C GLN A 27 7.30 18.17 12.86
N VAL A 28 7.35 17.20 11.97
CA VAL A 28 8.05 15.95 12.22
C VAL A 28 9.41 15.96 11.55
N PRO A 29 10.46 15.43 12.15
CA PRO A 29 11.76 15.31 11.49
C PRO A 29 11.67 14.48 10.22
N VAL A 30 12.34 14.90 9.15
CA VAL A 30 12.44 14.09 7.93
C VAL A 30 13.10 12.75 8.26
N CYS A 31 14.13 12.78 9.10
CA CYS A 31 14.77 11.59 9.61
C CYS A 31 14.77 11.57 11.15
N HIS A 32 13.86 10.80 11.76
CA HIS A 32 13.78 10.65 13.21
C HIS A 32 15.06 10.09 13.86
N ALA A 33 15.79 9.22 13.13
CA ALA A 33 17.00 8.59 13.67
C ALA A 33 18.17 9.56 13.82
N ARG A 34 18.18 10.66 13.06
CA ARG A 34 19.27 11.65 13.08
C ARG A 34 18.98 12.85 14.00
N GLY A 35 17.77 12.95 14.55
CA GLY A 35 17.35 14.18 15.24
C GLY A 35 17.42 15.41 14.32
N ASP A 36 17.08 15.22 13.04
CA ASP A 36 17.24 16.21 11.99
C ASP A 36 16.41 17.45 12.31
N SER A 37 17.03 18.64 12.21
CA SER A 37 16.33 19.93 12.29
C SER A 37 15.46 20.21 11.06
N ASN A 38 15.62 19.42 10.01
CA ASN A 38 14.79 19.51 8.80
C ASN A 38 13.43 18.87 9.08
N ALA A 39 12.40 19.66 8.97
CA ALA A 39 11.04 19.24 9.28
C ALA A 39 10.18 19.12 8.02
N MET A 40 9.19 18.25 8.09
CA MET A 40 8.13 18.09 7.12
C MET A 40 6.78 18.16 7.81
N ARG A 41 5.74 18.50 7.07
CA ARG A 41 4.37 18.51 7.58
C ARG A 41 3.72 17.16 7.39
N VAL A 42 3.01 16.69 8.41
CA VAL A 42 2.12 15.53 8.34
C VAL A 42 0.71 15.96 8.69
N PHE A 43 -0.24 15.63 7.83
CA PHE A 43 -1.63 16.04 7.94
C PHE A 43 -2.49 14.98 8.63
N PHE A 44 -3.32 15.43 9.57
CA PHE A 44 -4.33 14.62 10.25
C PHE A 44 -5.70 15.27 10.11
N ARG A 45 -6.72 14.48 9.80
CA ARG A 45 -8.12 14.90 9.75
C ARG A 45 -8.90 14.25 10.87
N GLU A 46 -9.46 15.05 11.78
CA GLU A 46 -10.43 14.56 12.77
C GLU A 46 -11.83 14.47 12.16
N VAL A 47 -12.47 13.33 12.36
CA VAL A 47 -13.86 13.07 11.94
C VAL A 47 -14.70 12.70 13.17
N VAL A 48 -15.80 13.41 13.37
CA VAL A 48 -16.77 13.17 14.45
C VAL A 48 -18.19 13.29 13.90
N THR A 49 -19.18 12.75 14.63
CA THR A 49 -20.59 12.99 14.27
C THR A 49 -20.94 14.48 14.45
N ALA A 50 -21.96 14.96 13.72
CA ALA A 50 -22.43 16.34 13.83
C ALA A 50 -22.90 16.71 15.27
N ALA A 51 -23.43 15.75 16.02
CA ALA A 51 -23.78 15.94 17.43
C ALA A 51 -22.53 16.19 18.29
N ARG A 52 -21.49 15.39 18.10
CA ARG A 52 -20.21 15.53 18.84
C ARG A 52 -19.40 16.72 18.39
N GLY A 53 -19.58 17.21 17.17
CA GLY A 53 -18.99 18.46 16.70
C GLY A 53 -19.49 19.70 17.45
N LYS A 54 -20.59 19.60 18.24
CA LYS A 54 -21.10 20.64 19.10
C LYS A 54 -20.51 20.63 20.52
N LEU A 55 -19.81 19.54 20.89
CA LEU A 55 -19.14 19.45 22.19
C LEU A 55 -18.03 20.51 22.29
N THR A 56 -17.77 20.95 23.50
CA THR A 56 -16.60 21.76 23.79
C THR A 56 -15.31 21.01 23.44
N SER A 57 -14.20 21.73 23.33
CA SER A 57 -12.90 21.11 23.06
C SER A 57 -12.54 20.08 24.13
N GLU A 58 -12.84 20.34 25.40
CA GLU A 58 -12.55 19.43 26.52
C GLU A 58 -13.42 18.19 26.49
N GLU A 59 -14.74 18.34 26.34
CA GLU A 59 -15.65 17.20 26.20
C GLU A 59 -15.27 16.31 25.01
N ARG A 60 -14.84 16.92 23.90
CA ARG A 60 -14.41 16.15 22.75
C ARG A 60 -13.07 15.43 22.99
N LYS A 61 -12.14 16.06 23.72
CA LYS A 61 -10.87 15.41 24.09
C LYS A 61 -11.08 14.18 25.00
N SER A 62 -12.17 14.12 25.77
CA SER A 62 -12.49 12.95 26.59
C SER A 62 -12.98 11.74 25.80
N LEU A 63 -13.39 11.92 24.52
CA LEU A 63 -13.81 10.79 23.68
C LEU A 63 -12.61 9.93 23.30
N PRO A 64 -12.78 8.60 23.24
CA PRO A 64 -11.74 7.70 22.75
C PRO A 64 -11.30 8.10 21.34
N ALA A 65 -10.01 7.97 21.06
CA ALA A 65 -9.41 8.35 19.79
C ALA A 65 -9.04 7.12 18.96
N VAL A 66 -9.47 7.09 17.71
CA VAL A 66 -9.07 6.09 16.71
C VAL A 66 -8.09 6.74 15.73
N LEU A 67 -6.98 6.08 15.46
CA LEU A 67 -6.12 6.38 14.32
C LEU A 67 -6.34 5.35 13.23
N PHE A 68 -6.77 5.80 12.05
CA PHE A 68 -6.81 4.96 10.85
C PHE A 68 -5.49 5.07 10.08
N LEU A 69 -4.86 3.91 9.86
CA LEU A 69 -3.65 3.77 9.09
C LEU A 69 -3.98 3.14 7.74
N GLN A 70 -3.78 3.94 6.67
CA GLN A 70 -4.09 3.56 5.30
C GLN A 70 -3.11 2.50 4.78
N GLY A 71 -3.62 1.66 3.86
CA GLY A 71 -2.81 0.71 3.08
C GLY A 71 -1.90 1.39 2.05
N GLY A 72 -1.23 0.59 1.27
CA GLY A 72 -0.27 1.01 0.25
C GLY A 72 0.99 0.16 0.34
N PRO A 73 2.19 0.77 0.48
CA PRO A 73 2.55 2.08 1.06
C PRO A 73 2.24 3.28 0.17
N GLY A 74 2.33 4.48 0.72
CA GLY A 74 2.36 5.70 -0.07
C GLY A 74 1.02 6.24 -0.54
N PHE A 75 -0.09 5.88 0.13
CA PHE A 75 -1.41 6.45 -0.11
C PHE A 75 -1.87 7.31 1.05
N GLU A 76 -2.55 8.40 0.71
CA GLU A 76 -3.30 9.22 1.64
C GLU A 76 -4.60 8.56 2.07
N CYS A 77 -5.19 9.03 3.16
CA CYS A 77 -6.54 8.65 3.55
C CYS A 77 -7.57 9.37 2.69
N ALA A 78 -8.45 8.60 2.06
CA ALA A 78 -9.57 9.19 1.31
C ALA A 78 -10.41 10.09 2.21
N GLY A 79 -10.76 11.26 1.70
CA GLY A 79 -11.70 12.16 2.37
C GLY A 79 -13.08 11.50 2.48
N PRO A 80 -13.68 11.43 3.67
CA PRO A 80 -14.97 10.78 3.84
C PRO A 80 -16.07 11.58 3.12
N LEU A 81 -16.85 10.87 2.30
CA LEU A 81 -18.01 11.44 1.61
C LEU A 81 -19.30 11.20 2.39
N GLU A 82 -19.37 10.13 3.19
CA GLU A 82 -20.53 9.72 3.97
C GLU A 82 -20.15 8.94 5.24
N ALA A 83 -21.13 8.78 6.14
CA ALA A 83 -21.00 7.99 7.36
C ALA A 83 -21.38 6.53 7.15
N SER A 84 -20.68 5.84 6.33
CA SER A 84 -20.95 4.44 6.04
C SER A 84 -19.76 3.54 6.35
N GLY A 85 -19.97 2.25 6.23
CA GLY A 85 -18.94 1.24 6.41
C GLY A 85 -18.23 1.34 7.78
N TRP A 86 -16.95 1.10 7.79
CA TRP A 86 -16.12 1.11 8.99
C TRP A 86 -16.09 2.47 9.71
N LEU A 87 -16.06 3.57 8.93
CA LEU A 87 -16.03 4.92 9.51
C LEU A 87 -17.33 5.24 10.24
N GLY A 88 -18.48 4.88 9.61
CA GLY A 88 -19.79 5.04 10.22
C GLY A 88 -19.92 4.29 11.53
N GLU A 89 -19.28 3.12 11.66
CA GLU A 89 -19.24 2.35 12.89
C GLU A 89 -18.35 3.00 13.96
N MET A 90 -17.12 3.35 13.58
CA MET A 90 -16.14 3.89 14.52
C MET A 90 -16.56 5.25 15.11
N VAL A 91 -17.18 6.14 14.34
CA VAL A 91 -17.61 7.46 14.82
C VAL A 91 -18.79 7.41 15.81
N LYS A 92 -19.43 6.25 15.99
CA LYS A 92 -20.48 6.09 17.03
C LYS A 92 -19.94 6.32 18.44
N GLU A 93 -18.73 5.86 18.71
CA GLU A 93 -18.13 5.90 20.05
C GLU A 93 -16.84 6.73 20.11
N HIS A 94 -16.18 6.95 18.97
CA HIS A 94 -14.85 7.53 18.91
C HIS A 94 -14.82 8.84 18.09
N ARG A 95 -13.80 9.61 18.29
CA ARG A 95 -13.29 10.55 17.29
C ARG A 95 -12.25 9.86 16.44
N VAL A 96 -12.37 9.95 15.13
CA VAL A 96 -11.53 9.21 14.19
C VAL A 96 -10.54 10.16 13.54
N PHE A 97 -9.28 9.81 13.59
CA PHE A 97 -8.20 10.54 12.92
C PHE A 97 -7.76 9.77 11.67
N LEU A 98 -7.83 10.46 10.54
CA LEU A 98 -7.32 10.00 9.26
C LEU A 98 -5.97 10.67 9.02
N MET A 99 -4.91 9.88 8.97
CA MET A 99 -3.55 10.37 8.77
C MET A 99 -3.15 10.23 7.31
N ASP A 100 -2.88 11.33 6.63
CA ASP A 100 -2.11 11.27 5.40
C ASP A 100 -0.65 10.98 5.79
N GLN A 101 -0.19 9.77 5.49
CA GLN A 101 1.15 9.34 5.87
C GLN A 101 2.19 10.28 5.23
N ARG A 102 3.39 10.37 5.84
CA ARG A 102 4.48 11.21 5.31
C ARG A 102 4.69 11.00 3.81
N GLY A 103 4.81 12.09 3.07
CA GLY A 103 4.97 12.06 1.61
C GLY A 103 3.71 11.75 0.80
N THR A 104 2.52 11.80 1.40
CA THR A 104 1.25 11.52 0.71
C THR A 104 0.22 12.64 0.91
N GLY A 105 -0.73 12.75 0.00
CA GLY A 105 -1.90 13.63 0.12
C GLY A 105 -1.57 15.06 0.51
N ARG A 106 -2.13 15.52 1.63
CA ARG A 106 -1.93 16.88 2.19
C ARG A 106 -0.70 16.98 3.10
N SER A 107 -0.07 15.88 3.47
CA SER A 107 1.29 15.87 3.99
C SER A 107 2.26 16.33 2.89
N ASP A 108 3.44 16.81 3.24
CA ASP A 108 4.40 17.34 2.23
C ASP A 108 4.71 16.30 1.14
N SER A 109 3.76 16.10 0.22
CA SER A 109 3.82 15.05 -0.82
C SER A 109 4.85 15.34 -1.92
N GLU A 110 5.12 16.62 -2.20
CA GLU A 110 6.13 17.00 -3.21
C GLU A 110 7.55 16.58 -2.83
N ILE A 111 7.81 16.41 -1.53
CA ILE A 111 9.15 16.05 -1.01
C ILE A 111 9.64 14.66 -1.48
N VAL A 112 8.74 13.79 -1.94
CA VAL A 112 9.07 12.47 -2.46
C VAL A 112 9.23 12.42 -3.97
N HIS A 113 8.88 13.49 -4.68
CA HIS A 113 8.95 13.57 -6.14
C HIS A 113 10.23 14.26 -6.60
N PRO A 114 11.18 13.55 -7.26
CA PRO A 114 12.42 14.17 -7.73
C PRO A 114 12.19 15.32 -8.72
N THR A 115 11.16 15.23 -9.55
CA THR A 115 10.83 16.24 -10.56
C THR A 115 10.04 17.43 -10.01
N LEU A 116 9.34 17.26 -8.89
CA LEU A 116 8.53 18.32 -8.27
C LEU A 116 9.26 18.99 -7.11
N ASN A 117 10.37 18.42 -6.61
CA ASN A 117 11.14 19.00 -5.53
C ASN A 117 11.84 20.27 -5.99
N ARG A 118 11.47 21.40 -5.40
CA ARG A 118 11.87 22.74 -5.86
C ARG A 118 12.44 23.58 -4.72
N ASP A 119 13.29 24.53 -5.04
CA ASP A 119 13.76 25.53 -4.09
C ASP A 119 12.67 26.64 -3.84
N ALA A 120 12.98 27.59 -2.98
CA ALA A 120 12.09 28.70 -2.66
C ALA A 120 11.72 29.61 -3.86
N SER A 121 12.54 29.58 -4.92
CA SER A 121 12.31 30.30 -6.17
C SER A 121 11.59 29.45 -7.23
N GLY A 122 11.23 28.20 -6.90
CA GLY A 122 10.51 27.27 -7.78
C GLY A 122 11.39 26.51 -8.77
N HIS A 123 12.74 26.56 -8.65
CA HIS A 123 13.63 25.80 -9.52
C HIS A 123 13.73 24.33 -9.08
N PRO A 124 13.72 23.37 -10.01
CA PRO A 124 13.89 21.94 -9.70
C PRO A 124 15.22 21.68 -9.00
N LEU A 125 15.18 20.89 -7.93
CA LEU A 125 16.36 20.44 -7.21
C LEU A 125 16.75 19.03 -7.68
N SER A 126 18.02 18.83 -8.01
CA SER A 126 18.54 17.50 -8.32
C SER A 126 18.71 16.61 -7.09
N TYR A 127 18.76 17.18 -5.91
CA TYR A 127 18.86 16.53 -4.61
C TYR A 127 17.58 16.71 -3.80
N PRO A 128 17.28 15.86 -2.80
CA PRO A 128 16.25 16.16 -1.82
C PRO A 128 16.49 17.54 -1.18
N ARG A 129 15.41 18.27 -0.87
CA ARG A 129 15.44 19.69 -0.45
C ARG A 129 16.48 20.01 0.64
N HIS A 130 16.70 19.11 1.57
CA HIS A 130 17.58 19.31 2.71
C HIS A 130 18.92 18.57 2.60
N TRP A 131 19.25 18.08 1.42
CA TRP A 131 20.47 17.31 1.21
C TRP A 131 21.70 18.22 1.04
N THR A 132 22.67 18.10 1.93
CA THR A 132 23.85 18.97 1.96
C THR A 132 25.11 18.32 1.37
N ASP A 133 25.25 17.00 1.46
CA ASP A 133 26.41 16.27 0.93
C ASP A 133 26.35 16.18 -0.60
N LYS A 134 27.15 17.00 -1.28
CA LYS A 134 27.25 17.03 -2.74
C LYS A 134 28.26 16.03 -3.30
N ASN A 135 28.97 15.28 -2.48
CA ASN A 135 29.85 14.20 -2.92
C ASN A 135 29.06 12.91 -3.21
N THR A 136 27.86 12.78 -2.66
CA THR A 136 26.94 11.68 -2.96
C THR A 136 26.20 11.97 -4.28
N SER A 137 26.01 10.95 -5.13
CA SER A 137 25.19 11.12 -6.35
C SER A 137 23.74 11.48 -6.02
N PRO A 138 23.04 12.25 -6.87
CA PRO A 138 21.63 12.56 -6.66
C PRO A 138 20.75 11.33 -6.43
N ALA A 139 20.93 10.28 -7.22
CA ALA A 139 20.17 9.04 -7.08
C ALA A 139 20.37 8.37 -5.71
N LYS A 140 21.62 8.32 -5.23
CA LYS A 140 21.93 7.79 -3.89
C LYS A 140 21.37 8.67 -2.78
N ALA A 141 21.43 10.00 -2.94
CA ALA A 141 20.85 10.95 -2.00
C ALA A 141 19.33 10.76 -1.87
N TRP A 142 18.63 10.60 -3.01
CA TRP A 142 17.21 10.28 -3.04
C TRP A 142 16.89 8.93 -2.44
N ALA A 143 17.68 7.90 -2.71
CA ALA A 143 17.51 6.58 -2.11
C ALA A 143 17.57 6.65 -0.57
N VAL A 144 18.58 7.32 -0.02
CA VAL A 144 18.70 7.53 1.44
C VAL A 144 17.53 8.35 2.00
N HIS A 145 17.07 9.38 1.27
CA HIS A 145 15.92 10.18 1.67
C HIS A 145 14.64 9.35 1.74
N LEU A 146 14.33 8.57 0.69
CA LEU A 146 13.10 7.79 0.60
C LEU A 146 13.03 6.63 1.61
N LYS A 147 14.15 6.13 2.12
CA LYS A 147 14.15 5.16 3.22
C LYS A 147 13.45 5.68 4.49
N ASN A 148 13.31 7.00 4.66
CA ASN A 148 12.61 7.59 5.80
C ASN A 148 11.08 7.59 5.69
N PHE A 149 10.50 7.00 4.62
CA PHE A 149 9.05 7.00 4.36
C PHE A 149 8.41 5.63 4.63
N ARG A 150 9.02 4.82 5.50
CA ARG A 150 8.55 3.49 5.91
C ARG A 150 7.76 3.54 7.22
N ALA A 151 7.22 2.37 7.62
CA ALA A 151 6.36 2.22 8.79
C ALA A 151 7.00 2.73 10.10
N ASP A 152 8.31 2.55 10.28
CA ASP A 152 9.03 3.00 11.48
C ASP A 152 8.98 4.52 11.69
N SER A 153 9.03 5.28 10.60
CA SER A 153 8.91 6.75 10.65
C SER A 153 7.44 7.19 10.74
N ILE A 154 6.53 6.51 10.05
CA ILE A 154 5.09 6.78 10.12
C ILE A 154 4.57 6.61 11.56
N VAL A 155 5.02 5.58 12.27
CA VAL A 155 4.66 5.34 13.68
C VAL A 155 5.19 6.47 14.57
N LYS A 156 6.42 6.94 14.35
CA LYS A 156 6.98 8.06 15.11
C LYS A 156 6.23 9.37 14.89
N ASP A 157 5.75 9.61 13.67
CA ASP A 157 4.90 10.77 13.38
C ASP A 157 3.57 10.69 14.15
N ALA A 158 2.94 9.51 14.13
CA ALA A 158 1.69 9.26 14.85
C ALA A 158 1.85 9.42 16.36
N GLU A 159 2.99 8.98 16.92
CA GLU A 159 3.33 9.15 18.35
C GLU A 159 3.60 10.62 18.70
N LEU A 160 4.30 11.34 17.83
CA LEU A 160 4.53 12.76 18.04
C LEU A 160 3.21 13.52 18.06
N PHE A 161 2.33 13.27 17.08
CA PHE A 161 0.98 13.86 17.06
C PHE A 161 0.18 13.49 18.31
N ARG A 162 0.15 12.21 18.69
CA ARG A 162 -0.56 11.75 19.88
C ARG A 162 -0.14 12.53 21.12
N LYS A 163 1.17 12.55 21.40
CA LYS A 163 1.73 13.18 22.61
C LYS A 163 1.53 14.69 22.64
N THR A 164 1.73 15.36 21.50
CA THR A 164 1.70 16.83 21.47
C THR A 164 0.31 17.42 21.31
N VAL A 165 -0.60 16.72 20.64
CA VAL A 165 -1.95 17.23 20.28
C VAL A 165 -3.02 16.66 21.19
N LEU A 166 -2.98 15.34 21.44
CA LEU A 166 -4.02 14.67 22.21
C LEU A 166 -3.66 14.63 23.70
N GLY A 167 -2.40 14.53 24.01
CA GLY A 167 -1.86 14.38 25.37
C GLY A 167 -1.18 13.04 25.59
N GLU A 168 -0.19 13.00 26.46
CA GLU A 168 0.63 11.81 26.71
C GLU A 168 -0.18 10.62 27.24
N ASP A 169 -1.23 10.88 28.03
CA ASP A 169 -2.09 9.85 28.63
C ASP A 169 -3.11 9.26 27.64
N VAL A 170 -3.35 9.89 26.49
CA VAL A 170 -4.29 9.38 25.50
C VAL A 170 -3.67 8.22 24.75
N LYS A 171 -4.42 7.12 24.65
CA LYS A 171 -4.00 5.94 23.88
C LYS A 171 -4.89 5.77 22.64
N TRP A 172 -4.28 5.35 21.54
CA TRP A 172 -4.98 5.06 20.31
C TRP A 172 -5.73 3.74 20.34
N THR A 173 -6.98 3.71 19.87
CA THR A 173 -7.49 2.54 19.16
C THR A 173 -6.94 2.62 17.73
N LEU A 174 -6.13 1.64 17.32
CA LEU A 174 -5.57 1.60 15.98
C LEU A 174 -6.46 0.76 15.06
N LEU A 175 -6.74 1.28 13.87
CA LEU A 175 -7.40 0.54 12.79
C LEU A 175 -6.53 0.64 11.55
N GLY A 176 -6.07 -0.50 11.02
CA GLY A 176 -5.20 -0.53 9.84
C GLY A 176 -5.64 -1.53 8.80
N GLN A 177 -5.60 -1.11 7.54
CA GLN A 177 -5.89 -1.95 6.40
C GLN A 177 -4.61 -2.19 5.60
N SER A 178 -4.32 -3.46 5.22
CA SER A 178 -3.16 -3.79 4.39
C SER A 178 -1.86 -3.28 5.03
N PHE A 179 -1.04 -2.50 4.34
CA PHE A 179 0.16 -1.85 4.89
C PHE A 179 -0.11 -1.06 6.19
N GLY A 180 -1.33 -0.55 6.39
CA GLY A 180 -1.73 0.04 7.67
C GLY A 180 -1.63 -0.93 8.84
N GLY A 181 -1.90 -2.21 8.62
CA GLY A 181 -1.69 -3.28 9.60
C GLY A 181 -0.20 -3.57 9.83
N PHE A 182 0.65 -3.42 8.80
CA PHE A 182 2.12 -3.46 8.96
C PHE A 182 2.58 -2.32 9.87
N CYS A 183 2.06 -1.11 9.67
CA CYS A 183 2.31 0.02 10.57
C CYS A 183 1.84 -0.26 12.01
N ILE A 184 0.68 -0.91 12.20
CA ILE A 184 0.21 -1.32 13.54
C ILE A 184 1.19 -2.32 14.18
N THR A 185 1.65 -3.31 13.43
CA THR A 185 2.63 -4.30 13.94
C THR A 185 3.96 -3.62 14.34
N THR A 186 4.38 -2.60 13.57
CA THR A 186 5.51 -1.74 13.93
C THR A 186 5.20 -0.94 15.20
N TYR A 187 4.00 -0.42 15.36
CA TYR A 187 3.56 0.33 16.54
C TYR A 187 3.61 -0.54 17.80
N LEU A 188 3.07 -1.76 17.73
CA LEU A 188 3.09 -2.74 18.82
C LEU A 188 4.53 -3.17 19.19
N SER A 189 5.46 -3.09 18.22
CA SER A 189 6.87 -3.40 18.45
C SER A 189 7.63 -2.30 19.20
N PHE A 190 7.34 -1.02 18.90
CA PHE A 190 8.22 0.07 19.33
C PHE A 190 7.56 1.18 20.16
N ALA A 191 6.22 1.25 20.21
CA ALA A 191 5.47 2.21 21.01
C ALA A 191 4.14 1.65 21.55
N PRO A 192 4.12 0.42 22.12
CA PRO A 192 2.88 -0.23 22.58
C PRO A 192 2.17 0.54 23.70
N GLU A 193 2.91 1.37 24.45
CA GLU A 193 2.36 2.21 25.51
C GLU A 193 1.37 3.26 25.02
N GLY A 194 1.50 3.68 23.76
CA GLY A 194 0.59 4.61 23.09
C GLY A 194 -0.67 3.93 22.53
N VAL A 195 -0.82 2.61 22.66
CA VAL A 195 -1.92 1.84 22.06
C VAL A 195 -2.84 1.29 23.14
N LYS A 196 -4.15 1.48 22.97
CA LYS A 196 -5.21 0.88 23.78
C LYS A 196 -5.59 -0.49 23.26
N GLU A 197 -5.85 -0.59 21.97
CA GLU A 197 -6.27 -1.78 21.26
C GLU A 197 -5.95 -1.65 19.76
N ALA A 198 -5.77 -2.77 19.07
CA ALA A 198 -5.34 -2.82 17.68
C ALA A 198 -6.25 -3.70 16.83
N LEU A 199 -6.79 -3.12 15.74
CA LEU A 199 -7.69 -3.75 14.80
C LEU A 199 -7.01 -3.79 13.42
N LEU A 200 -6.71 -4.99 12.92
CA LEU A 200 -6.04 -5.20 11.65
C LEU A 200 -6.97 -5.89 10.65
N THR A 201 -6.97 -5.46 9.41
CA THR A 201 -7.76 -6.08 8.34
C THR A 201 -6.89 -6.29 7.09
N GLY A 202 -6.70 -7.55 6.70
CA GLY A 202 -5.83 -7.93 5.58
C GLY A 202 -4.41 -7.33 5.66
N GLY A 203 -3.83 -7.24 6.89
CA GLY A 203 -2.63 -6.44 7.11
C GLY A 203 -1.64 -7.01 8.14
N LEU A 204 -1.54 -8.33 8.27
CA LEU A 204 -0.49 -8.94 9.08
C LEU A 204 0.78 -9.14 8.24
N PRO A 205 1.89 -8.45 8.54
CA PRO A 205 3.14 -8.60 7.78
C PRO A 205 3.75 -9.98 8.00
N PRO A 206 4.49 -10.53 7.03
CA PRO A 206 5.26 -11.74 7.27
C PRO A 206 6.43 -11.42 8.23
N LEU A 207 6.40 -11.95 9.43
CA LEU A 207 7.51 -11.85 10.39
C LEU A 207 8.54 -12.95 10.09
N ILE A 208 9.32 -12.74 9.05
CA ILE A 208 10.36 -13.65 8.61
C ILE A 208 11.66 -13.25 9.31
N ASP A 209 12.23 -14.19 10.03
CA ASP A 209 13.32 -13.87 10.96
C ASP A 209 14.64 -13.55 10.24
N GLU A 210 14.99 -14.11 9.05
CA GLU A 210 16.24 -13.70 8.38
C GLU A 210 16.46 -14.36 7.00
N PRO A 211 16.99 -13.62 6.05
CA PRO A 211 16.83 -12.17 5.89
C PRO A 211 15.39 -11.84 5.51
N ALA A 212 14.76 -11.02 6.31
CA ALA A 212 13.40 -10.58 6.02
C ALA A 212 13.39 -9.81 4.69
N SER A 213 12.77 -10.38 3.69
CA SER A 213 12.69 -9.79 2.37
C SER A 213 11.34 -10.06 1.74
N ALA A 214 11.01 -9.32 0.70
CA ALA A 214 9.83 -9.59 -0.11
C ALA A 214 9.88 -10.97 -0.79
N LEU A 215 11.05 -11.60 -0.91
CA LEU A 215 11.25 -12.82 -1.70
C LEU A 215 10.32 -13.98 -1.27
N ASN A 216 10.27 -14.30 0.02
CA ASN A 216 9.42 -15.37 0.51
C ASN A 216 7.93 -15.00 0.43
N ALA A 217 7.58 -13.73 0.72
CA ALA A 217 6.23 -13.24 0.56
C ALA A 217 5.77 -13.38 -0.91
N TYR A 218 6.60 -12.95 -1.86
CA TYR A 218 6.26 -13.01 -3.27
C TYR A 218 6.22 -14.43 -3.83
N ARG A 219 7.04 -15.38 -3.34
CA ARG A 219 6.92 -16.79 -3.70
C ARG A 219 5.55 -17.37 -3.30
N LYS A 220 5.05 -16.99 -2.10
CA LYS A 220 3.72 -17.41 -1.63
C LYS A 220 2.61 -16.70 -2.42
N LEU A 221 2.73 -15.41 -2.62
CA LEU A 221 1.77 -14.63 -3.41
C LEU A 221 1.70 -15.13 -4.87
N PHE A 222 2.80 -15.56 -5.46
CA PHE A 222 2.80 -16.16 -6.79
C PHE A 222 1.83 -17.35 -6.87
N GLU A 223 1.84 -18.25 -5.89
CA GLU A 223 0.95 -19.42 -5.83
C GLU A 223 -0.54 -19.00 -5.73
N ARG A 224 -0.82 -17.96 -4.92
CA ARG A 224 -2.17 -17.36 -4.81
C ARG A 224 -2.61 -16.74 -6.13
N VAL A 225 -1.75 -15.97 -6.77
CA VAL A 225 -2.01 -15.32 -8.05
C VAL A 225 -2.32 -16.36 -9.13
N GLN A 226 -1.59 -17.48 -9.17
CA GLN A 226 -1.89 -18.58 -10.11
C GLN A 226 -3.28 -19.18 -9.86
N THR A 227 -3.68 -19.30 -8.61
CA THR A 227 -5.04 -19.77 -8.28
C THR A 227 -6.10 -18.80 -8.79
N GLN A 228 -5.89 -17.48 -8.64
CA GLN A 228 -6.83 -16.50 -9.15
C GLN A 228 -6.84 -16.42 -10.69
N ASN A 229 -5.70 -16.63 -11.36
CA ASN A 229 -5.65 -16.75 -12.82
C ASN A 229 -6.50 -17.94 -13.30
N ARG A 230 -6.39 -19.13 -12.68
CA ARG A 230 -7.24 -20.27 -13.05
C ARG A 230 -8.72 -19.94 -12.94
N LYS A 231 -9.15 -19.35 -11.80
CA LYS A 231 -10.54 -18.92 -11.60
C LYS A 231 -11.00 -17.91 -12.64
N TYR A 232 -10.11 -16.97 -13.00
CA TYR A 232 -10.39 -15.97 -14.03
C TYR A 232 -10.63 -16.62 -15.40
N PHE A 233 -9.73 -17.46 -15.88
CA PHE A 233 -9.85 -18.10 -17.19
C PHE A 233 -10.91 -19.21 -17.24
N GLU A 234 -11.23 -19.88 -16.14
CA GLU A 234 -12.40 -20.76 -16.04
C GLU A 234 -13.70 -19.96 -16.22
N ARG A 235 -13.78 -18.77 -15.69
CA ARG A 235 -14.94 -17.89 -15.78
C ARG A 235 -15.03 -17.16 -17.14
N PHE A 236 -13.89 -16.80 -17.71
CA PHE A 236 -13.79 -16.03 -18.96
C PHE A 236 -12.86 -16.73 -19.98
N PRO A 237 -13.21 -17.89 -20.50
CA PRO A 237 -12.30 -18.72 -21.31
C PRO A 237 -11.82 -18.02 -22.59
N TYR A 238 -12.66 -17.19 -23.22
CA TYR A 238 -12.27 -16.47 -24.44
C TYR A 238 -11.18 -15.39 -24.22
N ASP A 239 -10.91 -15.00 -22.98
CA ASP A 239 -9.84 -14.05 -22.69
C ASP A 239 -8.45 -14.66 -22.81
N VAL A 240 -8.33 -15.98 -22.83
CA VAL A 240 -7.07 -16.69 -23.16
C VAL A 240 -6.61 -16.29 -24.57
N ASP A 241 -7.52 -16.38 -25.55
CA ASP A 241 -7.22 -16.07 -26.94
C ASP A 241 -6.95 -14.56 -27.15
N ARG A 242 -7.70 -13.70 -26.44
CA ARG A 242 -7.47 -12.25 -26.47
C ARG A 242 -6.09 -11.89 -25.92
N LEU A 243 -5.72 -12.49 -24.80
CA LEU A 243 -4.42 -12.27 -24.19
C LEU A 243 -3.30 -12.78 -25.10
N TYR A 244 -3.49 -13.93 -25.72
CA TYR A 244 -2.55 -14.48 -26.69
C TYR A 244 -2.40 -13.54 -27.89
N ALA A 245 -3.50 -13.12 -28.51
CA ALA A 245 -3.49 -12.20 -29.65
C ALA A 245 -2.79 -10.88 -29.33
N LEU A 246 -3.01 -10.35 -28.12
CA LEU A 246 -2.35 -9.13 -27.64
C LEU A 246 -0.83 -9.32 -27.54
N TYR A 247 -0.39 -10.46 -27.05
CA TYR A 247 1.05 -10.74 -26.96
C TYR A 247 1.69 -10.95 -28.34
N VAL A 248 1.03 -11.69 -29.23
CA VAL A 248 1.48 -11.84 -30.64
C VAL A 248 1.61 -10.46 -31.29
N GLN A 249 0.65 -9.59 -31.08
CA GLN A 249 0.70 -8.21 -31.59
C GLN A 249 1.92 -7.44 -31.08
N LEU A 250 2.19 -7.52 -29.77
CA LEU A 250 3.32 -6.83 -29.16
C LEU A 250 4.68 -7.44 -29.54
N GLN A 251 4.74 -8.75 -29.83
CA GLN A 251 5.95 -9.39 -30.37
C GLN A 251 6.24 -8.94 -31.81
N ASN A 252 5.21 -8.85 -32.63
CA ASN A 252 5.37 -8.52 -34.06
C ASN A 252 5.73 -7.04 -34.26
N GLU A 253 5.09 -6.13 -33.52
CA GLU A 253 5.23 -4.68 -33.72
C GLU A 253 6.10 -3.99 -32.64
N GLY A 254 6.45 -4.70 -31.57
CA GLY A 254 7.10 -4.11 -30.40
C GLY A 254 6.14 -3.36 -29.46
N PRO A 255 6.69 -2.71 -28.42
CA PRO A 255 5.92 -1.93 -27.47
C PRO A 255 5.12 -0.81 -28.12
N ARG A 256 3.85 -0.65 -27.75
CA ARG A 256 2.98 0.40 -28.26
C ARG A 256 2.92 1.59 -27.30
N ILE A 257 3.00 2.82 -27.84
CA ILE A 257 2.87 4.03 -27.04
C ILE A 257 1.43 4.18 -26.56
N LEU A 258 1.23 4.33 -25.25
CA LEU A 258 -0.04 4.67 -24.61
C LEU A 258 -0.34 6.17 -24.77
N PRO A 259 -1.61 6.60 -24.67
CA PRO A 259 -2.02 8.00 -24.87
C PRO A 259 -1.27 9.01 -23.99
N GLY A 260 -0.93 8.70 -22.74
CA GLY A 260 -0.15 9.53 -21.83
C GLY A 260 1.37 9.37 -21.95
N GLY A 261 1.87 8.65 -22.96
CA GLY A 261 3.31 8.48 -23.23
C GLY A 261 3.96 7.31 -22.49
N GLY A 262 3.18 6.46 -21.84
CA GLY A 262 3.61 5.16 -21.33
C GLY A 262 3.85 4.15 -22.46
N LEU A 263 4.37 2.99 -22.12
CA LEU A 263 4.61 1.89 -23.06
C LEU A 263 3.73 0.69 -22.69
N LEU A 264 2.89 0.26 -23.63
CA LEU A 264 2.24 -1.03 -23.56
C LEU A 264 3.26 -2.11 -23.92
N THR A 265 3.72 -2.83 -22.91
CA THR A 265 4.66 -3.94 -23.03
C THR A 265 4.00 -5.23 -22.54
N VAL A 266 4.59 -6.38 -22.83
CA VAL A 266 4.12 -7.66 -22.25
C VAL A 266 4.09 -7.61 -20.71
N PRO A 267 5.12 -7.11 -20.01
CA PRO A 267 5.05 -6.93 -18.55
C PRO A 267 3.90 -6.07 -18.08
N LEU A 268 3.61 -4.96 -18.76
CA LEU A 268 2.54 -4.06 -18.35
C LEU A 268 1.16 -4.70 -18.58
N VAL A 269 0.97 -5.49 -19.67
CA VAL A 269 -0.25 -6.27 -19.88
C VAL A 269 -0.42 -7.30 -18.76
N ARG A 270 0.61 -8.04 -18.41
CA ARG A 270 0.58 -9.00 -17.30
C ARG A 270 0.18 -8.33 -15.99
N ALA A 271 0.66 -7.12 -15.76
CA ALA A 271 0.37 -6.33 -14.57
C ALA A 271 -1.09 -5.83 -14.47
N LEU A 272 -1.94 -6.01 -15.49
CA LEU A 272 -3.38 -5.76 -15.35
C LEU A 272 -4.03 -6.62 -14.26
N GLY A 273 -3.44 -7.77 -13.91
CA GLY A 273 -3.85 -8.57 -12.77
C GLY A 273 -3.61 -7.93 -11.41
N PHE A 274 -2.65 -7.01 -11.30
CA PHE A 274 -2.23 -6.34 -10.08
C PHE A 274 -3.41 -5.82 -9.24
N SER A 275 -4.28 -5.02 -9.85
CA SER A 275 -5.43 -4.40 -9.17
C SER A 275 -6.75 -5.16 -9.37
N ASN A 276 -6.77 -6.17 -10.24
CA ASN A 276 -8.02 -6.78 -10.67
C ASN A 276 -8.25 -8.19 -10.12
N LEU A 277 -7.24 -9.05 -10.04
CA LEU A 277 -7.46 -10.43 -9.63
C LEU A 277 -7.76 -10.62 -8.14
N GLY A 278 -7.40 -9.67 -7.28
CA GLY A 278 -7.50 -9.76 -5.82
C GLY A 278 -8.58 -8.88 -5.18
N THR A 279 -9.50 -8.33 -5.96
CA THR A 279 -10.56 -7.43 -5.45
C THR A 279 -11.94 -7.85 -5.92
N ALA A 280 -12.97 -7.52 -5.13
CA ALA A 280 -14.35 -7.73 -5.56
C ALA A 280 -14.61 -7.06 -6.91
N GLN A 281 -15.32 -7.75 -7.79
CA GLN A 281 -15.62 -7.30 -9.16
C GLN A 281 -14.37 -7.01 -10.03
N GLY A 282 -13.17 -7.30 -9.55
CA GLY A 282 -11.93 -7.03 -10.30
C GLY A 282 -11.79 -7.91 -11.53
N MET A 283 -12.18 -9.19 -11.42
CA MET A 283 -12.17 -10.10 -12.56
C MET A 283 -13.10 -9.63 -13.67
N GLU A 284 -14.29 -9.12 -13.33
CA GLU A 284 -15.22 -8.54 -14.30
C GLU A 284 -14.63 -7.28 -14.97
N ARG A 285 -13.99 -6.40 -14.20
CA ARG A 285 -13.30 -5.23 -14.77
C ARG A 285 -12.22 -5.65 -15.74
N LEU A 286 -11.38 -6.63 -15.37
CA LEU A 286 -10.34 -7.15 -16.26
C LEU A 286 -10.92 -7.72 -17.53
N HIS A 287 -11.99 -8.53 -17.42
CA HIS A 287 -12.71 -9.07 -18.58
C HIS A 287 -13.23 -7.96 -19.50
N TYR A 288 -13.84 -6.91 -18.96
CA TYR A 288 -14.31 -5.79 -19.77
C TYR A 288 -13.18 -5.01 -20.45
N ILE A 289 -12.00 -4.94 -19.84
CA ILE A 289 -10.80 -4.40 -20.51
C ILE A 289 -10.38 -5.32 -21.66
N MET A 290 -10.32 -6.64 -21.40
CA MET A 290 -9.93 -7.62 -22.42
C MET A 290 -10.93 -7.70 -23.59
N GLN A 291 -12.21 -7.41 -23.37
CA GLN A 291 -13.21 -7.39 -24.45
C GLN A 291 -12.93 -6.36 -25.54
N TYR A 292 -12.13 -5.32 -25.29
CA TYR A 292 -11.71 -4.37 -26.31
C TYR A 292 -10.62 -4.92 -27.24
N VAL A 293 -9.98 -6.05 -26.92
CA VAL A 293 -8.98 -6.67 -27.79
C VAL A 293 -9.68 -7.40 -28.93
N GLU A 294 -9.49 -6.93 -30.16
CA GLU A 294 -10.06 -7.51 -31.36
C GLU A 294 -9.05 -8.46 -32.00
N ILE A 295 -9.34 -9.77 -31.96
CA ILE A 295 -8.41 -10.81 -32.43
C ILE A 295 -8.35 -10.81 -33.96
N HIS A 296 -7.15 -10.87 -34.53
CA HIS A 296 -6.91 -11.05 -35.92
C HIS A 296 -6.55 -12.50 -36.24
N TYR A 297 -7.25 -13.10 -37.18
CA TYR A 297 -7.03 -14.45 -37.67
C TYR A 297 -6.52 -14.46 -39.10
N ALA A 298 -5.61 -15.36 -39.42
CA ALA A 298 -5.25 -15.77 -40.77
C ALA A 298 -5.24 -17.29 -40.80
N ASP A 299 -6.01 -17.89 -41.74
CA ASP A 299 -6.14 -19.35 -41.86
C ASP A 299 -6.46 -20.08 -40.54
N GLU A 300 -7.38 -19.51 -39.74
CA GLU A 300 -7.79 -19.97 -38.42
C GLU A 300 -6.74 -19.78 -37.30
N GLU A 301 -5.53 -19.31 -37.62
CA GLU A 301 -4.49 -19.01 -36.62
C GLU A 301 -4.61 -17.54 -36.12
N ILE A 302 -4.30 -17.33 -34.84
CA ILE A 302 -4.21 -15.99 -34.24
C ILE A 302 -2.89 -15.36 -34.66
N VAL A 303 -2.96 -14.28 -35.44
CA VAL A 303 -1.78 -13.57 -35.99
C VAL A 303 -1.54 -12.20 -35.34
N GLY A 304 -2.40 -11.77 -34.44
CA GLY A 304 -2.28 -10.49 -33.71
C GLY A 304 -3.61 -9.97 -33.23
N ALA A 305 -3.63 -8.69 -32.88
CA ALA A 305 -4.84 -8.00 -32.42
C ALA A 305 -4.88 -6.55 -32.88
N HIS A 306 -6.08 -6.04 -33.13
CA HIS A 306 -6.32 -4.60 -33.13
C HIS A 306 -6.58 -4.12 -31.70
N LEU A 307 -5.89 -3.05 -31.31
CA LEU A 307 -5.97 -2.44 -29.98
C LEU A 307 -6.62 -1.06 -30.11
N PRO A 308 -7.93 -0.95 -29.90
CA PRO A 308 -8.64 0.31 -29.98
C PRO A 308 -8.13 1.33 -28.96
N HIS A 309 -8.29 2.62 -29.26
CA HIS A 309 -7.90 3.70 -28.36
C HIS A 309 -8.49 3.53 -26.94
N LYS A 310 -9.73 3.03 -26.85
CA LYS A 310 -10.39 2.76 -25.56
C LYS A 310 -9.63 1.73 -24.71
N PHE A 311 -9.13 0.65 -25.33
CA PHE A 311 -8.29 -0.34 -24.65
C PHE A 311 -7.03 0.31 -24.05
N LEU A 312 -6.34 1.12 -24.87
CA LEU A 312 -5.11 1.79 -24.45
C LEU A 312 -5.34 2.74 -23.26
N ILE A 313 -6.47 3.46 -23.24
CA ILE A 313 -6.89 4.32 -22.13
C ILE A 313 -7.19 3.50 -20.88
N GLU A 314 -7.88 2.36 -20.99
CA GLU A 314 -8.21 1.52 -19.82
C GLU A 314 -6.95 0.89 -19.22
N VAL A 315 -6.01 0.47 -20.06
CA VAL A 315 -4.71 0.01 -19.57
C VAL A 315 -3.98 1.13 -18.80
N GLU A 316 -3.88 2.31 -19.38
CA GLU A 316 -3.23 3.46 -18.74
C GLU A 316 -3.89 3.83 -17.41
N ASN A 317 -5.23 3.88 -17.37
CA ASN A 317 -6.00 4.15 -16.15
C ASN A 317 -5.73 3.14 -15.04
N SER A 318 -5.43 1.88 -15.37
CA SER A 318 -5.12 0.83 -14.39
C SER A 318 -3.87 1.13 -13.56
N PHE A 319 -2.96 1.96 -14.09
CA PHE A 319 -1.69 2.33 -13.44
C PHE A 319 -1.61 3.80 -13.02
N ARG A 320 -2.69 4.55 -13.20
CA ARG A 320 -2.71 6.00 -12.94
C ARG A 320 -2.43 6.38 -11.49
N HIS A 321 -2.69 5.48 -10.56
CA HIS A 321 -2.40 5.70 -9.15
C HIS A 321 -0.90 5.92 -8.87
N PHE A 322 0.01 5.47 -9.73
CA PHE A 322 1.44 5.75 -9.60
C PHE A 322 1.82 7.21 -9.92
N GLU A 323 0.93 7.99 -10.56
CA GLU A 323 1.18 9.40 -10.84
C GLU A 323 1.16 10.23 -9.56
N THR A 324 0.21 9.96 -8.68
CA THR A 324 0.06 10.67 -7.40
C THR A 324 0.77 9.99 -6.24
N ASN A 325 0.96 8.67 -6.32
CA ASN A 325 1.46 7.83 -5.25
C ASN A 325 2.70 7.01 -5.66
N PRO A 326 3.81 7.64 -6.08
CA PRO A 326 5.00 6.92 -6.56
C PRO A 326 5.69 6.11 -5.45
N LEU A 327 5.52 6.47 -4.18
CA LEU A 327 6.05 5.70 -3.04
C LEU A 327 5.51 4.27 -3.03
N TYR A 328 4.32 4.04 -3.58
CA TYR A 328 3.74 2.71 -3.71
C TYR A 328 4.65 1.79 -4.52
N ALA A 329 5.15 2.25 -5.67
CA ALA A 329 6.09 1.47 -6.45
C ALA A 329 7.50 1.43 -5.83
N VAL A 330 7.99 2.57 -5.36
CA VAL A 330 9.39 2.73 -4.93
C VAL A 330 9.70 1.97 -3.64
N LEU A 331 8.74 1.93 -2.71
CA LEU A 331 8.90 1.29 -1.40
C LEU A 331 8.13 -0.03 -1.24
N HIS A 332 7.49 -0.52 -2.29
CA HIS A 332 6.62 -1.70 -2.21
C HIS A 332 7.34 -2.93 -1.61
N GLU A 333 8.54 -3.25 -2.06
CA GLU A 333 9.32 -4.35 -1.48
C GLU A 333 9.95 -3.99 -0.12
N ALA A 334 10.25 -2.70 0.09
CA ALA A 334 10.89 -2.23 1.31
C ALA A 334 10.02 -2.35 2.57
N ILE A 335 8.68 -2.47 2.41
CA ILE A 335 7.77 -2.69 3.55
C ILE A 335 8.00 -4.05 4.22
N TYR A 336 8.60 -5.01 3.52
CA TYR A 336 8.92 -6.34 4.05
C TYR A 336 10.31 -6.40 4.70
N CYS A 337 11.15 -5.37 4.53
CA CYS A 337 12.52 -5.36 5.00
C CYS A 337 12.58 -5.12 6.51
N ASN A 338 13.00 -6.12 7.27
CA ASN A 338 13.22 -6.05 8.72
C ASN A 338 14.69 -6.32 9.05
N GLY A 339 15.51 -5.27 9.04
CA GLY A 339 16.97 -5.39 9.13
C GLY A 339 17.62 -5.60 7.77
N ALA A 340 18.72 -6.33 7.69
CA ALA A 340 19.44 -6.60 6.44
C ALA A 340 18.52 -7.28 5.43
N CYS A 341 18.33 -6.66 4.26
CA CYS A 341 17.36 -7.08 3.27
C CYS A 341 17.85 -6.74 1.86
N ALA A 342 17.41 -7.51 0.88
CA ALA A 342 17.56 -7.18 -0.54
C ALA A 342 16.19 -6.88 -1.13
N ILE A 343 16.11 -5.89 -2.03
CA ILE A 343 14.95 -5.62 -2.87
C ILE A 343 15.25 -5.99 -4.32
N GLY A 344 14.18 -6.25 -5.11
CA GLY A 344 14.27 -6.81 -6.47
C GLY A 344 13.68 -8.22 -6.55
N ALA A 345 12.85 -8.59 -5.57
CA ALA A 345 12.27 -9.91 -5.43
C ALA A 345 11.25 -10.24 -6.54
N ALA A 346 10.52 -9.24 -7.07
CA ALA A 346 9.49 -9.48 -8.08
C ALA A 346 10.05 -10.12 -9.34
N ASP A 347 11.08 -9.50 -9.92
CA ASP A 347 11.75 -10.02 -11.12
C ASP A 347 12.40 -11.39 -10.86
N GLN A 348 13.00 -11.56 -9.67
CA GLN A 348 13.64 -12.82 -9.29
C GLN A 348 12.62 -13.96 -9.16
N VAL A 349 11.51 -13.75 -8.47
CA VAL A 349 10.48 -14.80 -8.29
C VAL A 349 9.84 -15.16 -9.62
N TRP A 350 9.60 -14.18 -10.48
CA TRP A 350 9.10 -14.46 -11.82
C TRP A 350 10.06 -15.39 -12.59
N LEU A 351 11.35 -15.03 -12.65
CA LEU A 351 12.37 -15.84 -13.33
C LEU A 351 12.49 -17.24 -12.72
N GLU A 352 12.46 -17.38 -11.38
CA GLU A 352 12.52 -18.66 -10.69
C GLU A 352 11.32 -19.57 -11.02
N ARG A 353 10.12 -19.00 -11.19
CA ARG A 353 8.87 -19.76 -11.33
C ARG A 353 8.49 -20.02 -12.78
N VAL A 354 8.85 -19.13 -13.69
CA VAL A 354 8.47 -19.20 -15.10
C VAL A 354 9.65 -19.66 -15.97
N GLY A 355 10.89 -19.45 -15.53
CA GLY A 355 12.10 -19.86 -16.24
C GLY A 355 12.52 -18.91 -17.35
N GLU A 356 11.76 -17.85 -17.60
CA GLU A 356 12.02 -16.82 -18.61
C GLU A 356 11.81 -15.44 -18.02
N ASP A 357 12.36 -14.41 -18.67
CA ASP A 357 12.10 -13.05 -18.23
C ASP A 357 10.64 -12.62 -18.45
N LEU A 358 10.24 -11.52 -17.84
CA LEU A 358 8.86 -11.03 -17.89
C LEU A 358 8.44 -10.56 -19.30
N TYR A 359 9.41 -10.24 -20.15
CA TYR A 359 9.20 -9.78 -21.54
C TYR A 359 8.99 -10.93 -22.51
N SER A 360 9.44 -12.14 -22.19
CA SER A 360 9.24 -13.30 -23.05
C SER A 360 7.75 -13.60 -23.17
N ALA A 361 7.25 -13.43 -24.36
CA ALA A 361 5.90 -13.87 -24.73
C ALA A 361 6.03 -15.29 -25.27
N PHE A 362 5.36 -16.21 -24.69
CA PHE A 362 5.07 -17.60 -25.13
C PHE A 362 6.13 -18.44 -25.81
N GLY A 363 6.30 -19.67 -25.29
CA GLY A 363 6.56 -20.85 -26.10
C GLY A 363 5.32 -21.31 -26.87
N GLU A 364 5.49 -22.26 -27.76
CA GLU A 364 4.43 -22.85 -28.60
C GLU A 364 3.17 -23.23 -27.78
N PRO A 365 1.95 -23.11 -28.37
CA PRO A 365 0.68 -23.33 -27.68
C PRO A 365 0.50 -24.72 -27.03
N GLU A 366 1.32 -25.68 -27.38
CA GLU A 366 1.19 -27.09 -26.99
C GLU A 366 1.85 -27.45 -25.64
N SER A 367 2.65 -26.57 -25.06
CA SER A 367 3.16 -26.81 -23.70
C SER A 367 2.13 -26.37 -22.66
N ASP A 368 2.12 -27.02 -21.49
CA ASP A 368 1.29 -26.65 -20.31
C ASP A 368 1.76 -25.30 -19.73
N ASP A 369 1.68 -24.26 -20.56
CA ASP A 369 2.24 -22.94 -20.40
C ASP A 369 1.27 -21.96 -19.74
N SER A 370 0.35 -22.49 -18.93
CA SER A 370 -0.62 -21.67 -18.18
C SER A 370 0.06 -20.56 -17.37
N LEU A 371 1.30 -20.81 -16.90
CA LEU A 371 2.09 -19.82 -16.14
C LEU A 371 2.59 -18.65 -17.00
N ARG A 372 2.99 -18.93 -18.25
CA ARG A 372 3.48 -17.90 -19.17
C ARG A 372 2.37 -16.99 -19.68
N ARG A 373 1.11 -17.45 -19.65
CA ARG A 373 -0.08 -16.67 -20.04
C ARG A 373 -0.73 -15.93 -18.88
N ALA A 374 -0.18 -16.06 -17.67
CA ALA A 374 -0.80 -15.53 -16.47
C ALA A 374 -0.64 -14.01 -16.34
N PHE A 375 -1.64 -13.39 -15.77
CA PHE A 375 -1.51 -12.06 -15.18
C PHE A 375 -0.69 -12.14 -13.90
N THR A 376 0.01 -11.05 -13.55
CA THR A 376 0.75 -10.94 -12.29
C THR A 376 -0.12 -10.36 -11.18
N GLY A 377 0.30 -10.55 -9.92
CA GLY A 377 -0.33 -9.94 -8.75
C GLY A 377 0.34 -8.63 -8.34
N GLU A 378 0.16 -8.26 -7.07
CA GLU A 378 0.72 -7.04 -6.46
C GLU A 378 2.25 -7.17 -6.29
N CYS A 379 2.96 -7.09 -7.40
CA CYS A 379 4.42 -7.06 -7.46
C CYS A 379 4.87 -5.92 -8.35
N VAL A 380 5.84 -5.13 -7.90
CA VAL A 380 6.40 -4.03 -8.69
C VAL A 380 7.65 -4.52 -9.40
N TYR A 381 7.53 -4.70 -10.71
CA TYR A 381 8.61 -5.16 -11.57
C TYR A 381 9.51 -4.01 -12.02
N SER A 382 10.75 -4.30 -12.36
CA SER A 382 11.71 -3.31 -12.87
C SER A 382 11.23 -2.60 -14.13
N SER A 383 10.43 -3.28 -14.96
CA SER A 383 9.82 -2.73 -16.18
C SER A 383 8.90 -1.53 -15.91
N PHE A 384 8.26 -1.44 -14.73
CA PHE A 384 7.36 -0.32 -14.40
C PHE A 384 8.08 1.02 -14.45
N PHE A 385 9.38 1.04 -14.07
CA PHE A 385 10.21 2.25 -14.12
C PHE A 385 10.68 2.63 -15.54
N GLU A 386 10.31 1.87 -16.54
CA GLU A 386 10.46 2.18 -17.97
C GLU A 386 9.11 2.50 -18.60
N ASP A 387 8.12 1.65 -18.33
CA ASP A 387 6.83 1.63 -19.03
C ASP A 387 5.92 2.77 -18.56
N ILE A 388 5.95 3.11 -17.26
CA ILE A 388 5.08 4.10 -16.63
C ILE A 388 5.79 5.44 -16.53
N PRO A 389 5.34 6.51 -17.24
CA PRO A 389 6.06 7.80 -17.31
C PRO A 389 6.36 8.44 -15.96
N SER A 390 5.40 8.39 -15.02
CA SER A 390 5.55 8.97 -13.67
C SER A 390 6.61 8.27 -12.83
N LEU A 391 6.94 7.01 -13.13
CA LEU A 391 7.95 6.23 -12.41
C LEU A 391 9.36 6.34 -13.02
N ARG A 392 9.51 6.78 -14.27
CA ARG A 392 10.84 6.91 -14.94
C ARG A 392 11.85 7.72 -14.14
N PRO A 393 11.48 8.84 -13.47
CA PRO A 393 12.42 9.59 -12.64
C PRO A 393 13.00 8.81 -11.47
N PHE A 394 12.33 7.75 -11.03
CA PHE A 394 12.74 6.92 -9.91
C PHE A 394 13.66 5.74 -10.30
N LYS A 395 13.84 5.47 -11.59
CA LYS A 395 14.61 4.32 -12.08
C LYS A 395 16.01 4.23 -11.44
N ALA A 396 16.80 5.30 -11.52
CA ALA A 396 18.13 5.33 -10.95
C ALA A 396 18.12 5.25 -9.41
N ILE A 397 17.10 5.81 -8.77
CA ILE A 397 16.90 5.79 -7.31
C ILE A 397 16.63 4.36 -6.83
N VAL A 398 15.76 3.63 -7.51
CA VAL A 398 15.46 2.23 -7.18
C VAL A 398 16.67 1.33 -7.38
N GLN A 399 17.53 1.60 -8.39
CA GLN A 399 18.80 0.90 -8.55
C GLN A 399 19.74 1.12 -7.34
N GLU A 400 19.76 2.31 -6.76
CA GLU A 400 20.52 2.56 -5.54
C GLU A 400 19.88 1.88 -4.30
N LEU A 401 18.54 1.86 -4.21
CA LEU A 401 17.84 1.13 -3.15
C LEU A 401 18.11 -0.38 -3.22
N LYS A 402 18.19 -0.97 -4.42
CA LYS A 402 18.53 -2.39 -4.62
C LYS A 402 19.94 -2.76 -4.12
N LYS A 403 20.88 -1.82 -4.15
CA LYS A 403 22.25 -2.01 -3.61
C LYS A 403 22.31 -1.91 -2.09
N ASP A 404 21.37 -1.20 -1.48
CA ASP A 404 21.34 -0.95 -0.05
C ASP A 404 20.77 -2.18 0.70
N LYS A 405 21.53 -2.69 1.65
CA LYS A 405 21.14 -3.84 2.46
C LYS A 405 20.97 -3.47 3.95
N ASP A 406 21.19 -2.20 4.28
CA ASP A 406 21.07 -1.69 5.65
C ASP A 406 19.72 -1.01 5.85
N TRP A 407 18.72 -1.80 6.25
CA TRP A 407 17.38 -1.31 6.52
C TRP A 407 17.09 -1.30 8.03
N PRO A 408 16.47 -0.24 8.55
CA PRO A 408 15.98 -0.23 9.93
C PRO A 408 15.01 -1.39 10.19
N LYS A 409 15.03 -1.92 11.43
CA LYS A 409 14.04 -2.90 11.84
C LYS A 409 12.64 -2.28 11.85
N LEU A 410 11.67 -3.04 11.38
CA LEU A 410 10.25 -2.69 11.43
C LEU A 410 9.50 -3.43 12.53
N TYR A 411 10.05 -4.57 13.00
CA TYR A 411 9.38 -5.42 13.98
C TYR A 411 10.36 -5.89 15.04
N ASP A 412 9.88 -5.92 16.30
CA ASP A 412 10.53 -6.58 17.43
C ASP A 412 9.71 -7.83 17.78
N THR A 413 10.14 -8.98 17.27
CA THR A 413 9.45 -10.25 17.46
C THR A 413 9.43 -10.68 18.95
N ALA A 414 10.44 -10.31 19.74
CA ALA A 414 10.47 -10.60 21.15
C ALA A 414 9.44 -9.77 21.93
N GLN A 415 9.32 -8.48 21.60
CA GLN A 415 8.29 -7.60 22.16
C GLN A 415 6.89 -8.13 21.81
N LEU A 416 6.63 -8.48 20.56
CA LEU A 416 5.34 -8.98 20.11
C LEU A 416 4.96 -10.31 20.79
N ALA A 417 5.90 -11.24 20.88
CA ALA A 417 5.63 -12.59 21.40
C ALA A 417 5.55 -12.67 22.93
N LYS A 418 6.38 -11.92 23.64
CA LYS A 418 6.55 -12.07 25.10
C LYS A 418 5.91 -10.93 25.89
N ASN A 419 6.02 -9.71 25.40
CA ASN A 419 5.71 -8.51 26.17
C ASN A 419 4.45 -7.78 25.67
N ASN A 420 3.82 -8.20 24.56
CA ASN A 420 2.60 -7.56 24.13
C ASN A 420 1.48 -7.73 25.17
N THR A 421 0.91 -6.63 25.61
CA THR A 421 -0.26 -6.56 26.51
C THR A 421 -1.44 -5.86 25.86
N VAL A 422 -1.26 -5.33 24.66
CA VAL A 422 -2.31 -4.67 23.89
C VAL A 422 -3.25 -5.73 23.30
N PRO A 423 -4.57 -5.63 23.47
CA PRO A 423 -5.54 -6.47 22.77
C PRO A 423 -5.43 -6.29 21.27
N VAL A 424 -5.31 -7.39 20.54
CA VAL A 424 -5.14 -7.38 19.07
C VAL A 424 -6.20 -8.25 18.41
N ALA A 425 -6.94 -7.71 17.45
CA ALA A 425 -7.89 -8.44 16.64
C ALA A 425 -7.56 -8.27 15.15
N CYS A 426 -7.60 -9.37 14.41
CA CYS A 426 -7.24 -9.41 13.00
C CYS A 426 -8.34 -10.06 12.17
N ALA A 427 -8.74 -9.44 11.05
CA ALA A 427 -9.44 -10.11 9.97
C ALA A 427 -8.41 -10.53 8.92
N SER A 428 -8.35 -11.84 8.62
CA SER A 428 -7.44 -12.43 7.64
C SER A 428 -8.24 -13.15 6.57
N TYR A 429 -7.94 -12.88 5.30
CA TYR A 429 -8.73 -13.37 4.18
C TYR A 429 -8.02 -14.53 3.49
N VAL A 430 -8.73 -15.67 3.38
CA VAL A 430 -8.15 -16.94 2.89
C VAL A 430 -7.69 -16.84 1.44
N GLU A 431 -8.38 -16.04 0.63
CA GLU A 431 -8.10 -15.87 -0.80
C GLU A 431 -7.29 -14.60 -1.11
N ASP A 432 -6.71 -13.98 -0.09
CA ASP A 432 -5.93 -12.76 -0.25
C ASP A 432 -4.67 -13.03 -1.09
N MET A 433 -4.51 -12.28 -2.19
CA MET A 433 -3.33 -12.34 -3.05
C MET A 433 -2.42 -11.11 -2.89
N PHE A 434 -2.63 -10.29 -1.85
CA PHE A 434 -1.80 -9.15 -1.46
C PHE A 434 -1.04 -9.43 -0.16
N VAL A 435 -1.75 -9.96 0.84
CA VAL A 435 -1.18 -10.40 2.11
C VAL A 435 -1.49 -11.88 2.29
N ASP A 436 -0.50 -12.73 2.04
CA ASP A 436 -0.68 -14.18 2.05
C ASP A 436 -1.23 -14.68 3.39
N PHE A 437 -2.28 -15.49 3.32
CA PHE A 437 -3.03 -15.99 4.47
C PHE A 437 -2.16 -16.86 5.40
N ASP A 438 -1.29 -17.70 4.84
CA ASP A 438 -0.46 -18.61 5.65
C ASP A 438 0.57 -17.82 6.43
N LEU A 439 1.27 -16.87 5.76
CA LEU A 439 2.23 -15.97 6.40
C LEU A 439 1.57 -15.05 7.44
N ALA A 440 0.35 -14.57 7.16
CA ALA A 440 -0.43 -13.80 8.10
C ALA A 440 -0.81 -14.62 9.34
N SER A 441 -1.19 -15.88 9.15
CA SER A 441 -1.53 -16.80 10.24
C SER A 441 -0.32 -17.13 11.11
N GLU A 442 0.86 -17.35 10.50
CA GLU A 442 2.12 -17.52 11.22
C GLU A 442 2.48 -16.28 12.06
N THR A 443 2.26 -15.10 11.52
CA THR A 443 2.49 -13.83 12.23
C THR A 443 1.54 -13.66 13.39
N ALA A 444 0.26 -13.94 13.19
CA ALA A 444 -0.74 -13.87 14.26
C ALA A 444 -0.36 -14.76 15.44
N ALA A 445 0.12 -15.99 15.16
CA ALA A 445 0.59 -16.91 16.19
C ALA A 445 1.81 -16.39 16.96
N LYS A 446 2.60 -15.50 16.38
CA LYS A 446 3.76 -14.84 17.00
C LYS A 446 3.39 -13.59 17.83
N ILE A 447 2.18 -13.08 17.75
CA ILE A 447 1.72 -11.92 18.52
C ILE A 447 0.90 -12.42 19.73
N ARG A 448 1.43 -12.19 20.92
CA ARG A 448 0.76 -12.61 22.15
C ARG A 448 -0.64 -11.99 22.27
N GLY A 449 -1.64 -12.84 22.43
CA GLY A 449 -3.02 -12.40 22.62
C GLY A 449 -3.74 -11.96 21.35
N ALA A 450 -3.14 -12.15 20.18
CA ALA A 450 -3.84 -11.86 18.93
C ALA A 450 -5.00 -12.83 18.70
N ARG A 451 -6.15 -12.29 18.32
CA ARG A 451 -7.35 -13.03 17.92
C ARG A 451 -7.58 -12.84 16.43
N VAL A 452 -7.78 -13.94 15.71
CA VAL A 452 -7.91 -13.90 14.25
C VAL A 452 -9.30 -14.38 13.83
N TRP A 453 -9.95 -13.59 13.01
CA TRP A 453 -11.09 -14.00 12.23
C TRP A 453 -10.64 -14.34 10.82
N SER A 454 -10.53 -15.62 10.51
CA SER A 454 -10.25 -16.12 9.16
C SER A 454 -11.55 -16.28 8.40
N THR A 455 -11.60 -15.73 7.18
CA THR A 455 -12.80 -15.79 6.35
C THR A 455 -12.47 -15.83 4.86
N SER A 456 -13.29 -16.55 4.09
CA SER A 456 -13.29 -16.58 2.62
C SER A 456 -14.42 -15.74 2.00
N GLU A 457 -15.21 -15.03 2.82
CA GLU A 457 -16.31 -14.19 2.35
C GLU A 457 -15.80 -12.95 1.59
N TYR A 458 -14.58 -12.51 1.88
CA TYR A 458 -13.96 -11.33 1.29
C TYR A 458 -12.57 -11.68 0.75
N MET A 459 -12.13 -10.87 -0.19
CA MET A 459 -10.74 -10.78 -0.60
C MET A 459 -10.05 -9.62 0.15
N HIS A 460 -8.92 -9.13 -0.36
CA HIS A 460 -8.13 -8.09 0.29
C HIS A 460 -8.90 -6.82 0.68
N SER A 461 -9.93 -6.47 -0.08
CA SER A 461 -10.69 -5.22 0.08
C SER A 461 -11.85 -5.30 1.08
N GLY A 462 -11.95 -6.35 1.90
CA GLY A 462 -13.10 -6.60 2.79
C GLY A 462 -13.57 -5.39 3.58
N ILE A 463 -12.67 -4.60 4.16
CA ILE A 463 -13.06 -3.39 4.93
C ILE A 463 -13.79 -2.33 4.08
N ARG A 464 -13.57 -2.33 2.75
CA ARG A 464 -14.25 -1.43 1.82
C ARG A 464 -15.59 -1.99 1.37
N GLU A 465 -15.76 -3.31 1.42
CA GLU A 465 -16.96 -4.03 1.00
C GLU A 465 -17.98 -4.12 2.13
N ASP A 466 -17.56 -4.48 3.34
CA ASP A 466 -18.42 -4.66 4.52
C ASP A 466 -17.72 -4.17 5.80
N GLY A 467 -17.25 -2.96 5.77
CA GLY A 467 -16.41 -2.38 6.84
C GLY A 467 -17.12 -2.29 8.18
N ALA A 468 -18.44 -2.08 8.21
CA ALA A 468 -19.21 -2.02 9.45
C ALA A 468 -19.17 -3.37 10.18
N ARG A 469 -19.49 -4.46 9.50
CA ARG A 469 -19.46 -5.82 10.06
C ARG A 469 -18.05 -6.21 10.50
N ILE A 470 -17.04 -5.90 9.67
CA ILE A 470 -15.64 -6.23 9.99
C ILE A 470 -15.21 -5.52 11.27
N VAL A 471 -15.45 -4.22 11.39
CA VAL A 471 -15.08 -3.45 12.58
C VAL A 471 -15.83 -3.92 13.81
N GLN A 472 -17.15 -4.17 13.72
CA GLN A 472 -17.93 -4.74 14.82
C GLN A 472 -17.36 -6.07 15.30
N LYS A 473 -16.98 -6.97 14.36
CA LYS A 473 -16.38 -8.25 14.69
C LYS A 473 -15.03 -8.10 15.39
N LEU A 474 -14.16 -7.21 14.89
CA LEU A 474 -12.87 -6.96 15.52
C LEU A 474 -13.00 -6.30 16.89
N LEU A 475 -13.92 -5.35 17.06
CA LEU A 475 -14.21 -4.74 18.36
C LEU A 475 -14.73 -5.77 19.36
N SER A 476 -15.61 -6.69 18.95
CA SER A 476 -16.12 -7.75 19.83
C SER A 476 -14.98 -8.65 20.34
N PHE A 477 -13.95 -8.88 19.52
CA PHE A 477 -12.78 -9.65 19.92
C PHE A 477 -11.94 -8.94 20.98
N VAL A 478 -11.60 -7.67 20.77
CA VAL A 478 -10.77 -6.92 21.75
C VAL A 478 -11.52 -6.59 23.04
N ARG A 479 -12.87 -6.62 23.04
CA ARG A 479 -13.74 -6.36 24.21
C ARG A 479 -14.19 -7.63 24.93
N ASP A 480 -13.74 -8.81 24.50
CA ASP A 480 -14.17 -10.11 25.04
C ASP A 480 -15.70 -10.38 24.94
N GLU A 481 -16.36 -9.75 23.98
CA GLU A 481 -17.81 -9.88 23.77
C GLU A 481 -18.16 -11.07 22.85
N ASP A 482 -17.18 -11.70 22.20
CA ASP A 482 -17.40 -12.84 21.34
C ASP A 482 -17.52 -14.14 22.17
N PRO A 483 -18.66 -14.84 22.12
CA PRO A 483 -18.89 -16.06 22.90
C PRO A 483 -18.07 -17.27 22.41
N ILE A 484 -17.49 -17.20 21.22
CA ILE A 484 -16.66 -18.27 20.64
C ILE A 484 -15.20 -17.97 20.94
N ARG A 485 -14.67 -18.69 21.92
CA ARG A 485 -13.26 -18.62 22.32
C ARG A 485 -12.47 -19.76 21.69
#